data_82bf346108595c261edd02ec55c33202
#
_entry.id   82bf346108595c261edd02ec55c33202
#
_cell.length_a   1.000
_cell.length_b   1.000
_cell.length_c   1.000
_cell.angle_alpha   90.00
_cell.angle_beta   90.00
_cell.angle_gamma   90.00
#
_symmetry.space_group_name_H-M   'P 1'
#
loop_
_entity.id
_entity.type
_entity.pdbx_description
1 polymer ?
#
loop_
_entity_poly.entity_id
_entity_poly.type
_entity_poly.pdbx_seq_one_letter_code
_entity_poly.pdbx_strand_id
1 'polypeptide(L)'
;YPEQIPALLAITGDPGDGIPGCKGVSSAAAPLVEEYHTLDRIYEAIEGCEGVAKKEKELTAFWKENLGIGRSPLKALKTNKEMVYLSEQLATMKRDIVIEEELEDLRLNIKKKELIRQLKRYEMNSILAEVEKLKTE
;
A
#
# COMPACT_ATOMS: atom_id res chain seq x y z
N TYR A 1 -8.68 1.97 4.21
CA TYR A 1 -7.99 2.16 5.50
C TYR A 1 -6.51 1.76 5.39
N PRO A 2 -5.61 2.31 6.25
CA PRO A 2 -4.17 1.99 6.21
C PRO A 2 -3.88 0.49 6.32
N GLU A 3 -4.65 -0.25 7.09
CA GLU A 3 -4.52 -1.69 7.29
C GLU A 3 -4.80 -2.51 6.03
N GLN A 4 -5.48 -1.92 5.06
CA GLN A 4 -5.84 -2.57 3.78
C GLN A 4 -4.76 -2.39 2.70
N ILE A 5 -3.77 -1.53 2.93
CA ILE A 5 -2.72 -1.23 1.94
C ILE A 5 -1.91 -2.47 1.55
N PRO A 6 -1.49 -3.36 2.47
CA PRO A 6 -0.79 -4.59 2.08
C PRO A 6 -1.61 -5.46 1.12
N ALA A 7 -2.91 -5.67 1.41
CA ALA A 7 -3.80 -6.45 0.54
C ALA A 7 -4.01 -5.77 -0.83
N LEU A 8 -4.10 -4.45 -0.85
CA LEU A 8 -4.19 -3.68 -2.11
C LEU A 8 -2.94 -3.87 -2.96
N LEU A 9 -1.75 -3.66 -2.38
CA LEU A 9 -0.47 -3.82 -3.07
C LEU A 9 -0.19 -5.28 -3.45
N ALA A 10 -0.69 -6.23 -2.67
CA ALA A 10 -0.61 -7.65 -3.01
C ALA A 10 -1.29 -7.99 -4.34
N ILE A 11 -2.39 -7.31 -4.67
CA ILE A 11 -3.11 -7.52 -5.92
C ILE A 11 -2.59 -6.59 -7.02
N THR A 12 -2.39 -5.30 -6.75
CA THR A 12 -1.94 -4.33 -7.76
C THR A 12 -0.48 -4.54 -8.15
N GLY A 13 0.35 -4.97 -7.21
CA GLY A 13 1.80 -4.87 -7.26
C GLY A 13 2.30 -3.44 -7.02
N ASP A 14 3.62 -3.34 -6.88
CA ASP A 14 4.36 -2.09 -6.89
C ASP A 14 5.69 -2.28 -7.64
N PRO A 15 5.74 -1.88 -8.92
CA PRO A 15 6.95 -2.04 -9.72
C PRO A 15 8.14 -1.24 -9.19
N GLY A 16 7.90 -0.13 -8.49
CA GLY A 16 8.96 0.70 -7.89
C GLY A 16 9.72 -0.05 -6.80
N ASP A 17 9.00 -0.82 -6.01
CA ASP A 17 9.54 -1.62 -4.92
C ASP A 17 9.76 -3.11 -5.30
N GLY A 18 9.50 -3.46 -6.56
CA GLY A 18 9.67 -4.84 -7.03
C GLY A 18 8.60 -5.82 -6.55
N ILE A 19 7.44 -5.32 -6.10
CA ILE A 19 6.32 -6.15 -5.66
C ILE A 19 5.53 -6.62 -6.89
N PRO A 20 5.47 -7.94 -7.18
CA PRO A 20 4.96 -8.42 -8.46
C PRO A 20 3.44 -8.27 -8.63
N GLY A 21 2.65 -8.41 -7.57
CA GLY A 21 1.20 -8.37 -7.64
C GLY A 21 0.57 -9.50 -8.46
N CYS A 22 -0.69 -9.31 -8.85
CA CYS A 22 -1.44 -10.21 -9.71
C CYS A 22 -1.69 -9.56 -11.08
N LYS A 23 -1.01 -10.02 -12.11
CA LYS A 23 -1.08 -9.43 -13.45
C LYS A 23 -2.50 -9.44 -14.03
N GLY A 24 -2.91 -8.29 -14.56
CA GLY A 24 -4.15 -8.13 -15.30
C GLY A 24 -5.42 -7.99 -14.45
N VAL A 25 -5.28 -7.79 -13.13
CA VAL A 25 -6.41 -7.62 -12.20
C VAL A 25 -6.33 -6.35 -11.34
N SER A 26 -5.41 -5.45 -11.62
CA SER A 26 -5.19 -4.23 -10.82
C SER A 26 -6.46 -3.38 -10.64
N SER A 27 -7.32 -3.29 -11.66
CA SER A 27 -8.57 -2.56 -11.59
C SER A 27 -9.61 -3.18 -10.63
N ALA A 28 -9.46 -4.47 -10.31
CA ALA A 28 -10.35 -5.15 -9.37
C ALA A 28 -9.83 -5.06 -7.92
N ALA A 29 -8.60 -4.64 -7.70
CA ALA A 29 -7.95 -4.68 -6.39
C ALA A 29 -8.69 -3.80 -5.36
N ALA A 30 -8.90 -2.53 -5.67
CA ALA A 30 -9.55 -1.61 -4.75
C ALA A 30 -10.98 -2.04 -4.39
N PRO A 31 -11.88 -2.37 -5.35
CA PRO A 31 -13.21 -2.86 -5.02
C PRO A 31 -13.22 -4.15 -4.19
N LEU A 32 -12.30 -5.09 -4.47
CA LEU A 32 -12.19 -6.32 -3.69
C LEU A 32 -11.72 -6.05 -2.27
N VAL A 33 -10.69 -5.23 -2.10
CA VAL A 33 -10.15 -4.92 -0.78
C VAL A 33 -11.13 -4.06 0.04
N GLU A 34 -11.89 -3.19 -0.61
CA GLU A 34 -12.95 -2.43 0.05
C GLU A 34 -14.07 -3.32 0.59
N GLU A 35 -14.50 -4.33 -0.17
CA GLU A 35 -15.54 -5.28 0.22
C GLU A 35 -15.06 -6.29 1.26
N TYR A 36 -13.92 -6.94 1.00
CA TYR A 36 -13.46 -8.08 1.81
C TYR A 36 -12.47 -7.72 2.92
N HIS A 37 -11.84 -6.53 2.86
CA HIS A 37 -10.87 -5.96 3.79
C HIS A 37 -9.49 -6.66 3.84
N THR A 38 -9.44 -7.99 3.68
CA THR A 38 -8.19 -8.78 3.72
C THR A 38 -8.10 -9.75 2.56
N LEU A 39 -6.87 -10.18 2.22
CA LEU A 39 -6.67 -11.23 1.22
C LEU A 39 -7.32 -12.55 1.62
N ASP A 40 -7.23 -12.92 2.89
CA ASP A 40 -7.81 -14.18 3.37
C ASP A 40 -9.30 -14.25 3.08
N ARG A 41 -10.05 -13.18 3.35
CA ARG A 41 -11.49 -13.13 3.04
C ARG A 41 -11.80 -13.17 1.54
N ILE A 42 -10.95 -12.57 0.72
CA ILE A 42 -11.08 -12.70 -0.75
C ILE A 42 -10.91 -14.17 -1.15
N TYR A 43 -9.88 -14.83 -0.63
CA TYR A 43 -9.62 -16.22 -0.96
C TYR A 43 -10.62 -17.18 -0.33
N GLU A 44 -11.14 -16.92 0.86
CA GLU A 44 -12.28 -17.67 1.45
C GLU A 44 -13.50 -17.63 0.53
N ALA A 45 -13.84 -16.47 -0.02
CA ALA A 45 -14.94 -16.34 -0.97
C ALA A 45 -14.69 -17.14 -2.26
N ILE A 46 -13.45 -17.13 -2.76
CA ILE A 46 -13.04 -17.88 -3.95
C ILE A 46 -13.10 -19.40 -3.67
N GLU A 47 -12.53 -19.86 -2.57
CA GLU A 47 -12.44 -21.28 -2.19
C GLU A 47 -13.82 -21.86 -1.85
N GLY A 48 -14.69 -21.08 -1.22
CA GLY A 48 -16.08 -21.45 -0.96
C GLY A 48 -16.91 -21.75 -2.21
N CYS A 49 -16.42 -21.34 -3.37
CA CYS A 49 -17.04 -21.58 -4.68
C CYS A 49 -16.30 -22.64 -5.51
N GLU A 50 -15.13 -23.10 -5.06
CA GLU A 50 -14.25 -23.96 -5.84
C GLU A 50 -14.90 -25.28 -6.22
N GLY A 51 -14.74 -25.67 -7.49
CA GLY A 51 -15.31 -26.93 -8.02
C GLY A 51 -16.83 -26.88 -8.28
N VAL A 52 -17.51 -25.78 -7.95
CA VAL A 52 -18.95 -25.62 -8.17
C VAL A 52 -19.21 -24.50 -9.16
N ALA A 53 -19.31 -24.82 -10.45
CA ALA A 53 -19.45 -23.83 -11.53
C ALA A 53 -20.62 -22.83 -11.33
N LYS A 54 -21.71 -23.23 -10.67
CA LYS A 54 -22.82 -22.36 -10.34
C LYS A 54 -22.41 -21.29 -9.34
N LYS A 55 -21.72 -21.66 -8.26
CA LYS A 55 -21.23 -20.72 -7.24
C LYS A 55 -20.15 -19.77 -7.78
N GLU A 56 -19.26 -20.25 -8.65
CA GLU A 56 -18.28 -19.39 -9.31
C GLU A 56 -18.94 -18.32 -10.21
N LYS A 57 -20.02 -18.70 -10.90
CA LYS A 57 -20.84 -17.75 -11.68
C LYS A 57 -21.55 -16.73 -10.78
N GLU A 58 -22.13 -17.17 -9.68
CA GLU A 58 -22.78 -16.30 -8.69
C GLU A 58 -21.77 -15.31 -8.09
N LEU A 59 -20.57 -15.75 -7.69
CA LEU A 59 -19.53 -14.88 -7.18
C LEU A 59 -19.07 -13.85 -8.21
N THR A 60 -18.85 -14.27 -9.45
CA THR A 60 -18.45 -13.34 -10.52
C THR A 60 -19.53 -12.38 -10.91
N ALA A 61 -20.80 -12.77 -10.85
CA ALA A 61 -21.94 -11.90 -11.05
C ALA A 61 -22.02 -10.85 -9.93
N PHE A 62 -21.87 -11.28 -8.66
CA PHE A 62 -21.82 -10.37 -7.53
C PHE A 62 -20.70 -9.31 -7.69
N TRP A 63 -19.49 -9.72 -8.03
CA TRP A 63 -18.38 -8.79 -8.26
C TRP A 63 -18.65 -7.80 -9.38
N LYS A 64 -19.33 -8.25 -10.44
CA LYS A 64 -19.68 -7.39 -11.56
C LYS A 64 -20.77 -6.38 -11.20
N GLU A 65 -21.83 -6.83 -10.55
CA GLU A 65 -23.03 -6.04 -10.30
C GLU A 65 -22.89 -5.12 -9.09
N ASN A 66 -22.27 -5.62 -8.02
CA ASN A 66 -22.18 -4.89 -6.76
C ASN A 66 -20.85 -4.13 -6.62
N LEU A 67 -19.74 -4.68 -7.13
CA LEU A 67 -18.41 -4.05 -7.01
C LEU A 67 -17.96 -3.35 -8.31
N GLY A 68 -18.76 -3.42 -9.37
CA GLY A 68 -18.42 -2.77 -10.64
C GLY A 68 -17.21 -3.38 -11.36
N ILE A 69 -16.82 -4.62 -11.05
CA ILE A 69 -15.64 -5.28 -11.63
C ILE A 69 -16.01 -5.81 -13.02
N GLY A 70 -15.66 -5.06 -14.08
CA GLY A 70 -16.04 -5.38 -15.46
C GLY A 70 -15.45 -6.70 -15.98
N ARG A 71 -14.23 -7.04 -15.60
CA ARG A 71 -13.56 -8.31 -15.95
C ARG A 71 -13.28 -9.11 -14.70
N SER A 72 -13.85 -10.32 -14.61
CA SER A 72 -13.67 -11.17 -13.44
C SER A 72 -12.18 -11.50 -13.19
N PRO A 73 -11.68 -11.23 -11.97
CA PRO A 73 -10.31 -11.54 -11.57
C PRO A 73 -10.15 -13.00 -11.10
N LEU A 74 -11.24 -13.77 -10.97
CA LEU A 74 -11.30 -15.07 -10.33
C LEU A 74 -10.20 -16.03 -10.80
N LYS A 75 -10.07 -16.22 -12.12
CA LYS A 75 -9.08 -17.14 -12.69
C LYS A 75 -7.65 -16.69 -12.38
N ALA A 76 -7.36 -15.39 -12.51
CA ALA A 76 -6.03 -14.85 -12.28
C ALA A 76 -5.64 -14.96 -10.80
N LEU A 77 -6.54 -14.64 -9.88
CA LEU A 77 -6.31 -14.77 -8.44
C LEU A 77 -6.09 -16.24 -8.05
N LYS A 78 -6.90 -17.18 -8.56
CA LYS A 78 -6.69 -18.61 -8.30
C LYS A 78 -5.33 -19.09 -8.80
N THR A 79 -4.95 -18.72 -10.03
CA THR A 79 -3.68 -19.18 -10.63
C THR A 79 -2.44 -18.57 -9.95
N ASN A 80 -2.54 -17.35 -9.44
CA ASN A 80 -1.41 -16.62 -8.87
C ASN A 80 -1.49 -16.48 -7.34
N LYS A 81 -2.24 -17.34 -6.64
CA LYS A 81 -2.47 -17.25 -5.20
C LYS A 81 -1.16 -17.07 -4.41
N GLU A 82 -0.19 -17.95 -4.64
CA GLU A 82 1.11 -17.88 -3.94
C GLU A 82 1.84 -16.56 -4.18
N MET A 83 1.80 -16.06 -5.43
CA MET A 83 2.44 -14.78 -5.77
C MET A 83 1.75 -13.59 -5.11
N VAL A 84 0.43 -13.63 -4.97
CA VAL A 84 -0.35 -12.59 -4.27
C VAL A 84 -0.01 -12.57 -2.79
N TYR A 85 0.06 -13.72 -2.12
CA TYR A 85 0.48 -13.79 -0.72
C TYR A 85 1.94 -13.37 -0.51
N LEU A 86 2.84 -13.76 -1.42
CA LEU A 86 4.23 -13.27 -1.39
C LEU A 86 4.27 -11.75 -1.52
N SER A 87 3.46 -11.18 -2.41
CA SER A 87 3.37 -9.73 -2.59
C SER A 87 2.83 -9.03 -1.34
N GLU A 88 1.87 -9.63 -0.63
CA GLU A 88 1.40 -9.11 0.66
C GLU A 88 2.50 -9.09 1.72
N GLN A 89 3.27 -10.18 1.81
CA GLN A 89 4.41 -10.24 2.74
C GLN A 89 5.45 -9.15 2.45
N LEU A 90 5.75 -8.91 1.17
CA LEU A 90 6.67 -7.85 0.75
C LEU A 90 6.12 -6.45 1.02
N ALA A 91 4.81 -6.24 0.87
CA ALA A 91 4.15 -4.97 1.13
C ALA A 91 3.91 -4.69 2.63
N THR A 92 3.99 -5.72 3.47
CA THR A 92 3.73 -5.60 4.90
C THR A 92 4.95 -5.04 5.61
N MET A 93 4.78 -3.86 6.22
CA MET A 93 5.84 -3.23 6.99
C MET A 93 6.19 -4.02 8.24
N LYS A 94 7.48 -4.20 8.47
CA LYS A 94 8.00 -4.78 9.71
C LYS A 94 7.84 -3.77 10.86
N ARG A 95 7.15 -4.17 11.94
CA ARG A 95 6.80 -3.30 13.07
C ARG A 95 7.51 -3.67 14.38
N ASP A 96 8.37 -4.67 14.35
CA ASP A 96 9.11 -5.20 15.49
C ASP A 96 10.59 -4.80 15.47
N ILE A 97 10.93 -3.77 14.71
CA ILE A 97 12.28 -3.19 14.70
C ILE A 97 12.42 -2.35 15.96
N VAL A 98 13.47 -2.65 16.74
CA VAL A 98 13.81 -1.82 17.90
C VAL A 98 14.37 -0.50 17.40
N ILE A 99 13.76 0.59 17.82
CA ILE A 99 14.20 1.97 17.59
C ILE A 99 14.69 2.47 18.93
N GLU A 100 15.96 2.92 18.99
CA GLU A 100 16.58 3.39 20.23
C GLU A 100 16.13 4.81 20.60
N GLU A 101 15.67 5.60 19.60
CA GLU A 101 15.20 6.95 19.79
C GLU A 101 13.78 6.97 20.36
N GLU A 102 13.57 7.79 21.37
CA GLU A 102 12.23 8.09 21.90
C GLU A 102 11.53 9.16 21.05
N LEU A 103 10.21 9.23 21.13
CA LEU A 103 9.42 10.19 20.34
C LEU A 103 9.84 11.66 20.59
N GLU A 104 10.27 11.96 21.80
CA GLU A 104 10.77 13.27 22.21
C GLU A 104 12.06 13.66 21.48
N ASP A 105 12.92 12.69 21.18
CA ASP A 105 14.18 12.92 20.46
C ASP A 105 13.92 13.33 18.99
N LEU A 106 12.77 12.94 18.46
CA LEU A 106 12.33 13.29 17.09
C LEU A 106 11.71 14.68 17.00
N ARG A 107 11.63 15.43 18.13
CA ARG A 107 11.11 16.80 18.11
C ARG A 107 11.99 17.70 17.26
N LEU A 108 11.37 18.39 16.32
CA LEU A 108 12.08 19.32 15.45
C LEU A 108 12.78 20.43 16.28
N ASN A 109 14.11 20.42 16.25
CA ASN A 109 14.96 21.42 16.90
C ASN A 109 15.84 22.10 15.86
N ILE A 110 15.38 23.23 15.35
CA ILE A 110 16.09 23.98 14.31
C ILE A 110 17.10 24.91 14.96
N LYS A 111 18.36 24.56 14.87
CA LYS A 111 19.48 25.44 15.24
C LYS A 111 19.69 26.46 14.09
N LYS A 112 18.98 27.57 14.12
CA LYS A 112 18.95 28.58 13.05
C LYS A 112 20.33 28.99 12.55
N LYS A 113 21.27 29.24 13.45
CA LYS A 113 22.66 29.64 13.07
C LYS A 113 23.36 28.57 12.23
N GLU A 114 23.21 27.30 12.63
CA GLU A 114 23.80 26.17 11.90
C GLU A 114 23.12 25.97 10.55
N LEU A 115 21.79 26.03 10.52
CA LEU A 115 21.01 25.93 9.28
C LEU A 115 21.43 27.02 8.28
N ILE A 116 21.55 28.28 8.70
CA ILE A 116 22.02 29.39 7.86
C ILE A 116 23.42 29.10 7.31
N ARG A 117 24.32 28.58 8.15
CA ARG A 117 25.67 28.22 7.71
C ARG A 117 25.66 27.15 6.61
N GLN A 118 24.84 26.13 6.76
CA GLN A 118 24.71 25.06 5.76
C GLN A 118 24.04 25.56 4.47
N LEU A 119 22.97 26.36 4.57
CA LEU A 119 22.32 26.94 3.40
C LEU A 119 23.26 27.83 2.58
N LYS A 120 24.11 28.63 3.23
CA LYS A 120 25.15 29.42 2.57
C LYS A 120 26.21 28.53 1.90
N ARG A 121 26.62 27.45 2.58
CA ARG A 121 27.60 26.49 2.04
C ARG A 121 27.12 25.84 0.75
N TYR A 122 25.82 25.52 0.68
CA TYR A 122 25.21 24.86 -0.48
C TYR A 122 24.54 25.83 -1.46
N GLU A 123 24.75 27.15 -1.29
CA GLU A 123 24.21 28.21 -2.15
C GLU A 123 22.67 28.16 -2.32
N MET A 124 21.95 27.68 -1.28
CA MET A 124 20.49 27.58 -1.27
C MET A 124 19.84 28.92 -0.92
N ASN A 125 20.05 29.93 -1.77
CA ASN A 125 19.75 31.34 -1.47
C ASN A 125 18.24 31.62 -1.27
N SER A 126 17.35 30.94 -1.99
CA SER A 126 15.90 31.11 -1.83
C SER A 126 15.42 30.67 -0.45
N ILE A 127 15.88 29.51 0.00
CA ILE A 127 15.54 28.98 1.33
C ILE A 127 16.21 29.80 2.42
N LEU A 128 17.45 30.24 2.20
CA LEU A 128 18.18 31.11 3.12
C LEU A 128 17.38 32.38 3.44
N ALA A 129 16.85 33.05 2.40
CA ALA A 129 16.06 34.27 2.56
C ALA A 129 14.78 34.05 3.41
N GLU A 130 14.17 32.88 3.32
CA GLU A 130 13.01 32.53 4.15
C GLU A 130 13.41 32.20 5.60
N VAL A 131 14.48 31.45 5.79
CA VAL A 131 14.98 31.10 7.13
C VAL A 131 15.45 32.33 7.90
N GLU A 132 16.05 33.29 7.24
CA GLU A 132 16.47 34.56 7.89
C GLU A 132 15.28 35.36 8.46
N LYS A 133 14.09 35.27 7.84
CA LYS A 133 12.85 35.90 8.31
C LYS A 133 12.22 35.19 9.53
N LEU A 134 12.53 33.92 9.77
CA LEU A 134 11.96 33.20 10.90
C LEU A 134 12.40 33.84 12.22
N LYS A 135 11.43 34.19 13.06
CA LYS A 135 11.73 34.64 14.44
C LYS A 135 12.21 33.39 15.20
N THR A 136 13.34 33.48 15.86
CA THR A 136 13.78 32.51 16.89
C THR A 136 13.10 32.87 18.19
N GLU A 137 12.30 31.97 18.71
CA GLU A 137 11.97 32.01 20.14
C GLU A 137 13.17 31.63 20.98
#